data_cfa750484cff770a1338307f534fc5e4
#
_entry.id   cfa750484cff770a1338307f534fc5e4
#
_cell.length_a   1.000
_cell.length_b   1.000
_cell.length_c   1.000
_cell.angle_alpha   90.00
_cell.angle_beta   90.00
_cell.angle_gamma   90.00
#
_symmetry.space_group_name_H-M   'P 1'
#
loop_
_entity.id
_entity.type
_entity.pdbx_description
1 polymer ?
#
loop_
_entity_poly.entity_id
_entity_poly.type
_entity_poly.pdbx_seq_one_letter_code
_entity_poly.pdbx_strand_id
1 'polypeptide(L)'
;MKQLDDERLVLFLREGKMTAFEEIYRRYWYRLYSIAYHQTGIREEAEELVQEVFLKLWGRREDVIIRHLGMYLTIAVKNQAYDYIKSRISYRKYQEYLIFQELHQHHATDETVNYTQLTEAVEKALSRLPEKTAEVFKRSRFESQSVREIAQGLNLSEKAVEYHITKSLRFLKDDLKEYHTNN
;
A
#
# COMPACT_ATOMS: atom_id res chain seq x y z
N MET A 1 -26.83 -25.02 -19.10
CA MET A 1 -26.10 -25.76 -18.04
C MET A 1 -26.61 -25.26 -16.70
N LYS A 2 -27.05 -26.15 -15.78
CA LYS A 2 -27.40 -25.76 -14.41
C LYS A 2 -26.15 -25.14 -13.77
N GLN A 3 -26.27 -23.91 -13.28
CA GLN A 3 -25.20 -23.24 -12.58
C GLN A 3 -24.90 -24.03 -11.29
N LEU A 4 -23.68 -24.58 -11.18
CA LEU A 4 -23.26 -25.31 -9.98
C LEU A 4 -23.35 -24.36 -8.77
N ASP A 5 -23.88 -24.85 -7.66
CA ASP A 5 -23.87 -24.11 -6.40
C ASP A 5 -22.43 -24.05 -5.80
N ASP A 6 -22.23 -23.18 -4.86
CA ASP A 6 -20.90 -22.96 -4.26
C ASP A 6 -20.41 -24.20 -3.49
N GLU A 7 -21.30 -24.99 -2.90
CA GLU A 7 -20.93 -26.21 -2.18
C GLU A 7 -20.32 -27.25 -3.12
N ARG A 8 -20.93 -27.44 -4.28
CA ARG A 8 -20.41 -28.35 -5.34
C ARG A 8 -19.11 -27.82 -5.92
N LEU A 9 -18.99 -26.49 -6.11
CA LEU A 9 -17.75 -25.91 -6.59
C LEU A 9 -16.62 -26.15 -5.60
N VAL A 10 -16.86 -26.03 -4.30
CA VAL A 10 -15.87 -26.33 -3.26
C VAL A 10 -15.46 -27.81 -3.28
N LEU A 11 -16.41 -28.74 -3.44
CA LEU A 11 -16.08 -30.16 -3.56
C LEU A 11 -15.19 -30.44 -4.78
N PHE A 12 -15.56 -29.91 -5.93
CA PHE A 12 -14.78 -30.08 -7.16
C PHE A 12 -13.42 -29.38 -7.12
N LEU A 13 -13.33 -28.24 -6.43
CA LEU A 13 -12.06 -27.56 -6.16
C LEU A 13 -11.12 -28.46 -5.35
N ARG A 14 -11.62 -29.10 -4.28
CA ARG A 14 -10.85 -30.05 -3.46
C ARG A 14 -10.35 -31.25 -4.26
N GLU A 15 -11.12 -31.71 -5.24
CA GLU A 15 -10.72 -32.76 -6.18
C GLU A 15 -9.70 -32.29 -7.23
N GLY A 16 -9.29 -31.00 -7.19
CA GLY A 16 -8.33 -30.43 -8.13
C GLY A 16 -8.91 -30.13 -9.52
N LYS A 17 -10.24 -30.04 -9.66
CA LYS A 17 -10.86 -29.71 -10.95
C LYS A 17 -10.66 -28.25 -11.30
N MET A 18 -9.84 -27.98 -12.30
CA MET A 18 -9.55 -26.62 -12.78
C MET A 18 -10.81 -25.86 -13.21
N THR A 19 -11.77 -26.54 -13.81
CA THR A 19 -13.06 -25.94 -14.22
C THR A 19 -13.87 -25.38 -13.05
N ALA A 20 -13.76 -25.98 -11.85
CA ALA A 20 -14.39 -25.44 -10.66
C ALA A 20 -13.66 -24.16 -10.18
N PHE A 21 -12.33 -24.14 -10.24
CA PHE A 21 -11.55 -22.98 -9.92
C PHE A 21 -11.85 -21.81 -10.87
N GLU A 22 -11.88 -22.05 -12.17
CA GLU A 22 -12.22 -21.04 -13.18
C GLU A 22 -13.61 -20.44 -12.94
N GLU A 23 -14.60 -21.27 -12.59
CA GLU A 23 -15.97 -20.81 -12.30
C GLU A 23 -15.99 -19.95 -11.00
N ILE A 24 -15.27 -20.37 -9.94
CA ILE A 24 -15.12 -19.60 -8.71
C ILE A 24 -14.44 -18.26 -9.00
N TYR A 25 -13.35 -18.28 -9.77
CA TYR A 25 -12.64 -17.08 -10.19
C TYR A 25 -13.58 -16.12 -10.92
N ARG A 26 -14.27 -16.58 -11.95
CA ARG A 26 -15.21 -15.79 -12.74
C ARG A 26 -16.32 -15.16 -11.90
N ARG A 27 -16.87 -15.87 -10.90
CA ARG A 27 -17.96 -15.39 -10.03
C ARG A 27 -17.51 -14.35 -9.04
N TYR A 28 -16.33 -14.52 -8.47
CA TYR A 28 -15.91 -13.76 -7.29
C TYR A 28 -14.87 -12.70 -7.58
N TRP A 29 -14.14 -12.79 -8.69
CA TRP A 29 -13.02 -11.89 -8.98
C TRP A 29 -13.40 -10.41 -8.85
N TYR A 30 -14.42 -9.98 -9.54
CA TYR A 30 -14.82 -8.57 -9.55
C TYR A 30 -15.25 -8.07 -8.17
N ARG A 31 -15.98 -8.89 -7.40
CA ARG A 31 -16.38 -8.56 -6.04
C ARG A 31 -15.18 -8.41 -5.11
N LEU A 32 -14.22 -9.32 -5.17
CA LEU A 32 -13.01 -9.28 -4.37
C LEU A 32 -12.13 -8.10 -4.78
N TYR A 33 -12.00 -7.83 -6.07
CA TYR A 33 -11.30 -6.67 -6.60
C TYR A 33 -11.91 -5.36 -6.06
N SER A 34 -13.22 -5.21 -6.10
CA SER A 34 -13.89 -4.02 -5.56
C SER A 34 -13.59 -3.82 -4.07
N ILE A 35 -13.58 -4.90 -3.28
CA ILE A 35 -13.23 -4.86 -1.85
C ILE A 35 -11.75 -4.45 -1.68
N ALA A 36 -10.83 -5.07 -2.40
CA ALA A 36 -9.41 -4.77 -2.34
C ALA A 36 -9.13 -3.33 -2.78
N TYR A 37 -9.72 -2.89 -3.88
CA TYR A 37 -9.56 -1.53 -4.39
C TYR A 37 -10.10 -0.48 -3.42
N HIS A 38 -11.26 -0.74 -2.80
CA HIS A 38 -11.79 0.15 -1.76
C HIS A 38 -10.84 0.25 -0.56
N GLN A 39 -10.09 -0.81 -0.27
CA GLN A 39 -9.13 -0.84 0.84
C GLN A 39 -7.78 -0.20 0.48
N THR A 40 -7.24 -0.46 -0.72
CA THR A 40 -5.90 -0.01 -1.13
C THR A 40 -5.90 1.35 -1.84
N GLY A 41 -6.98 1.67 -2.57
CA GLY A 41 -7.06 2.83 -3.43
C GLY A 41 -6.17 2.76 -4.69
N ILE A 42 -5.46 1.64 -4.91
CA ILE A 42 -4.50 1.44 -5.99
C ILE A 42 -4.92 0.22 -6.78
N ARG A 43 -5.09 0.39 -8.10
CA ARG A 43 -5.61 -0.65 -8.98
C ARG A 43 -4.71 -1.88 -9.04
N GLU A 44 -3.44 -1.66 -9.30
CA GLU A 44 -2.43 -2.71 -9.45
C GLU A 44 -2.31 -3.56 -8.18
N GLU A 45 -2.31 -2.92 -7.04
CA GLU A 45 -2.24 -3.57 -5.74
C GLU A 45 -3.52 -4.38 -5.44
N ALA A 46 -4.68 -3.83 -5.80
CA ALA A 46 -5.94 -4.55 -5.65
C ALA A 46 -5.99 -5.82 -6.51
N GLU A 47 -5.51 -5.75 -7.75
CA GLU A 47 -5.40 -6.90 -8.65
C GLU A 47 -4.45 -7.97 -8.09
N GLU A 48 -3.28 -7.57 -7.58
CA GLU A 48 -2.29 -8.45 -6.97
C GLU A 48 -2.85 -9.16 -5.72
N LEU A 49 -3.50 -8.41 -4.82
CA LEU A 49 -4.12 -9.00 -3.62
C LEU A 49 -5.19 -10.04 -3.96
N VAL A 50 -5.99 -9.79 -4.98
CA VAL A 50 -7.01 -10.75 -5.43
C VAL A 50 -6.38 -11.99 -6.04
N GLN A 51 -5.34 -11.83 -6.86
CA GLN A 51 -4.59 -12.96 -7.41
C GLN A 51 -4.00 -13.83 -6.29
N GLU A 52 -3.39 -13.22 -5.28
CA GLU A 52 -2.84 -13.90 -4.12
C GLU A 52 -3.90 -14.71 -3.36
N VAL A 53 -5.11 -14.16 -3.18
CA VAL A 53 -6.24 -14.89 -2.57
C VAL A 53 -6.59 -16.13 -3.35
N PHE A 54 -6.68 -16.05 -4.68
CA PHE A 54 -6.99 -17.20 -5.53
C PHE A 54 -5.85 -18.22 -5.58
N LEU A 55 -4.59 -17.77 -5.60
CA LEU A 55 -3.44 -18.68 -5.50
C LEU A 55 -3.43 -19.45 -4.18
N LYS A 56 -3.71 -18.77 -3.07
CA LYS A 56 -3.84 -19.43 -1.75
C LYS A 56 -5.03 -20.39 -1.70
N LEU A 57 -6.15 -20.03 -2.30
CA LEU A 57 -7.31 -20.93 -2.40
C LEU A 57 -6.95 -22.21 -3.13
N TRP A 58 -6.29 -22.11 -4.29
CA TRP A 58 -5.86 -23.27 -5.07
C TRP A 58 -4.80 -24.10 -4.34
N GLY A 59 -3.79 -23.44 -3.76
CA GLY A 59 -2.71 -24.13 -3.07
C GLY A 59 -3.16 -24.89 -1.82
N ARG A 60 -4.19 -24.38 -1.14
CA ARG A 60 -4.73 -25.00 0.10
C ARG A 60 -6.04 -25.73 -0.08
N ARG A 61 -6.45 -26.02 -1.34
CA ARG A 61 -7.75 -26.58 -1.69
C ARG A 61 -8.10 -27.89 -0.98
N GLU A 62 -7.11 -28.71 -0.65
CA GLU A 62 -7.28 -30.00 0.01
C GLU A 62 -7.47 -29.88 1.52
N ASP A 63 -6.79 -28.90 2.14
CA ASP A 63 -6.70 -28.76 3.60
C ASP A 63 -7.77 -27.84 4.17
N VAL A 64 -8.29 -26.90 3.35
CA VAL A 64 -9.20 -25.87 3.84
C VAL A 64 -10.65 -26.37 3.89
N ILE A 65 -11.32 -26.15 5.04
CA ILE A 65 -12.74 -26.42 5.19
C ILE A 65 -13.52 -25.15 4.90
N ILE A 66 -14.17 -25.08 3.74
CA ILE A 66 -14.97 -23.94 3.32
C ILE A 66 -16.44 -24.27 3.46
N ARG A 67 -17.12 -23.68 4.44
CA ARG A 67 -18.57 -23.82 4.62
C ARG A 67 -19.38 -22.85 3.76
N HIS A 68 -18.87 -21.62 3.63
CA HIS A 68 -19.49 -20.54 2.84
C HIS A 68 -18.40 -19.86 1.99
N LEU A 69 -18.36 -20.20 0.70
CA LEU A 69 -17.31 -19.79 -0.23
C LEU A 69 -17.19 -18.25 -0.32
N GLY A 70 -18.32 -17.57 -0.53
CA GLY A 70 -18.32 -16.11 -0.66
C GLY A 70 -17.85 -15.38 0.62
N MET A 71 -18.18 -15.90 1.80
CA MET A 71 -17.69 -15.34 3.07
C MET A 71 -16.20 -15.61 3.25
N TYR A 72 -15.74 -16.83 3.00
CA TYR A 72 -14.34 -17.21 3.08
C TYR A 72 -13.46 -16.29 2.22
N LEU A 73 -13.82 -16.14 0.95
CA LEU A 73 -13.08 -15.28 0.01
C LEU A 73 -13.10 -13.79 0.43
N THR A 74 -14.25 -13.31 0.93
CA THR A 74 -14.38 -11.93 1.42
C THR A 74 -13.47 -11.68 2.63
N ILE A 75 -13.40 -12.61 3.56
CA ILE A 75 -12.50 -12.50 4.71
C ILE A 75 -11.04 -12.60 4.26
N ALA A 76 -10.72 -13.51 3.36
CA ALA A 76 -9.38 -13.69 2.84
C ALA A 76 -8.84 -12.41 2.18
N VAL A 77 -9.62 -11.76 1.31
CA VAL A 77 -9.17 -10.51 0.65
C VAL A 77 -9.05 -9.34 1.63
N LYS A 78 -9.94 -9.26 2.64
CA LYS A 78 -9.83 -8.22 3.69
C LYS A 78 -8.57 -8.40 4.53
N ASN A 79 -8.24 -9.63 4.90
CA ASN A 79 -7.01 -9.92 5.65
C ASN A 79 -5.77 -9.59 4.83
N GLN A 80 -5.73 -9.99 3.56
CA GLN A 80 -4.63 -9.64 2.64
C GLN A 80 -4.47 -8.12 2.52
N ALA A 81 -5.57 -7.38 2.34
CA ALA A 81 -5.52 -5.92 2.26
C ALA A 81 -5.05 -5.29 3.59
N TYR A 82 -5.47 -5.83 4.72
CA TYR A 82 -5.00 -5.37 6.03
C TYR A 82 -3.49 -5.59 6.21
N ASP A 83 -2.99 -6.79 5.91
CA ASP A 83 -1.56 -7.12 6.01
C ASP A 83 -0.72 -6.26 5.08
N TYR A 84 -1.21 -6.02 3.85
CA TYR A 84 -0.60 -5.11 2.90
C TYR A 84 -0.49 -3.68 3.47
N ILE A 85 -1.58 -3.13 4.00
CA ILE A 85 -1.59 -1.78 4.60
C ILE A 85 -0.64 -1.72 5.79
N LYS A 86 -0.65 -2.73 6.66
CA LYS A 86 0.23 -2.82 7.83
C LYS A 86 1.71 -2.86 7.43
N SER A 87 2.06 -3.63 6.40
CA SER A 87 3.43 -3.70 5.89
C SER A 87 3.89 -2.36 5.30
N ARG A 88 3.00 -1.66 4.60
CA ARG A 88 3.28 -0.32 4.04
C ARG A 88 3.49 0.73 5.13
N ILE A 89 2.71 0.70 6.21
CA ILE A 89 2.92 1.59 7.36
C ILE A 89 4.26 1.30 8.04
N SER A 90 4.61 0.04 8.25
CA SER A 90 5.91 -0.35 8.83
C SER A 90 7.07 0.04 7.93
N TYR A 91 6.95 -0.18 6.61
CA TYR A 91 7.95 0.21 5.63
C TYR A 91 8.13 1.73 5.59
N ARG A 92 7.04 2.50 5.65
CA ARG A 92 7.10 3.97 5.72
C ARG A 92 7.87 4.45 6.95
N LYS A 93 7.55 3.92 8.14
CA LYS A 93 8.27 4.26 9.39
C LYS A 93 9.77 3.93 9.31
N TYR A 94 10.11 2.80 8.70
CA TYR A 94 11.50 2.42 8.47
C TYR A 94 12.21 3.37 7.49
N GLN A 95 11.56 3.76 6.42
CA GLN A 95 12.09 4.74 5.46
C GLN A 95 12.29 6.12 6.12
N GLU A 96 11.33 6.57 6.93
CA GLU A 96 11.45 7.78 7.73
C GLU A 96 12.67 7.72 8.67
N TYR A 97 12.83 6.60 9.37
CA TYR A 97 13.97 6.38 10.26
C TYR A 97 15.31 6.43 9.50
N LEU A 98 15.42 5.78 8.33
CA LEU A 98 16.63 5.82 7.51
C LEU A 98 16.99 7.23 7.05
N ILE A 99 15.98 7.99 6.59
CA ILE A 99 16.20 9.40 6.20
C ILE A 99 16.71 10.20 7.41
N PHE A 100 16.07 10.05 8.57
CA PHE A 100 16.51 10.68 9.80
C PHE A 100 17.94 10.27 10.19
N GLN A 101 18.31 9.02 10.02
CA GLN A 101 19.63 8.51 10.35
C GLN A 101 20.70 9.05 9.38
N GLU A 102 20.43 9.08 8.07
CA GLU A 102 21.30 9.70 7.07
C GLU A 102 21.51 11.19 7.37
N LEU A 103 20.46 11.92 7.74
CA LEU A 103 20.54 13.33 8.13
C LEU A 103 21.37 13.55 9.40
N HIS A 104 21.32 12.64 10.38
CA HIS A 104 22.08 12.78 11.64
C HIS A 104 23.53 12.31 11.53
N GLN A 105 23.86 11.34 10.69
CA GLN A 105 25.24 10.86 10.53
C GLN A 105 26.16 11.88 9.86
N HIS A 106 25.61 12.80 9.08
CA HIS A 106 26.38 13.89 8.44
C HIS A 106 26.55 15.14 9.30
N HIS A 107 25.89 15.22 10.47
CA HIS A 107 25.90 16.41 11.33
C HIS A 107 27.03 16.46 12.36
N ALA A 108 28.01 15.59 12.32
CA ALA A 108 29.02 15.51 13.38
C ALA A 108 30.14 16.60 13.30
N THR A 109 30.17 17.47 12.28
CA THR A 109 31.31 18.42 12.12
C THR A 109 30.98 19.88 11.84
N ASP A 110 29.72 20.29 11.54
CA ASP A 110 29.42 21.74 11.42
C ASP A 110 27.88 21.99 11.48
N GLU A 111 27.35 22.13 12.70
CA GLU A 111 25.90 22.07 12.95
C GLU A 111 25.06 23.21 12.34
N THR A 112 25.57 24.39 12.15
CA THR A 112 24.75 25.56 11.78
C THR A 112 24.68 25.82 10.27
N VAL A 113 25.75 25.59 9.54
CA VAL A 113 25.77 25.78 8.06
C VAL A 113 25.03 24.66 7.34
N ASN A 114 25.12 23.45 7.86
CA ASN A 114 24.48 22.27 7.28
C ASN A 114 22.96 22.29 7.39
N TYR A 115 22.37 22.82 8.47
CA TYR A 115 20.90 22.85 8.65
C TYR A 115 20.22 23.75 7.61
N THR A 116 20.76 24.91 7.32
CA THR A 116 20.22 25.86 6.33
C THR A 116 20.29 25.26 4.93
N GLN A 117 21.44 24.70 4.55
CA GLN A 117 21.63 24.05 3.24
C GLN A 117 20.72 22.83 3.05
N LEU A 118 20.52 22.03 4.09
CA LEU A 118 19.62 20.88 4.06
C LEU A 118 18.17 21.33 3.91
N THR A 119 17.74 22.35 4.64
CA THR A 119 16.39 22.89 4.54
C THR A 119 16.11 23.40 3.12
N GLU A 120 17.07 24.15 2.54
CA GLU A 120 16.99 24.63 1.15
C GLU A 120 16.94 23.47 0.14
N ALA A 121 17.75 22.42 0.35
CA ALA A 121 17.74 21.23 -0.51
C ALA A 121 16.40 20.49 -0.44
N VAL A 122 15.83 20.34 0.74
CA VAL A 122 14.50 19.72 0.93
C VAL A 122 13.41 20.58 0.29
N GLU A 123 13.42 21.90 0.47
CA GLU A 123 12.45 22.79 -0.16
C GLU A 123 12.55 22.76 -1.69
N LYS A 124 13.76 22.76 -2.23
CA LYS A 124 14.03 22.62 -3.66
C LYS A 124 13.56 21.27 -4.19
N ALA A 125 13.75 20.19 -3.46
CA ALA A 125 13.24 18.87 -3.81
C ALA A 125 11.70 18.83 -3.78
N LEU A 126 11.08 19.39 -2.74
CA LEU A 126 9.63 19.47 -2.62
C LEU A 126 8.99 20.29 -3.75
N SER A 127 9.66 21.33 -4.26
CA SER A 127 9.16 22.14 -5.38
C SER A 127 9.08 21.36 -6.70
N ARG A 128 9.79 20.26 -6.82
CA ARG A 128 9.75 19.35 -8.00
C ARG A 128 8.67 18.28 -7.91
N LEU A 129 8.05 18.12 -6.74
CA LEU A 129 6.90 17.22 -6.59
C LEU A 129 5.61 17.87 -7.12
N PRO A 130 4.62 17.07 -7.54
CA PRO A 130 3.30 17.58 -7.81
C PRO A 130 2.77 18.35 -6.59
N GLU A 131 2.18 19.51 -6.82
CA GLU A 131 1.72 20.45 -5.78
C GLU A 131 0.98 19.77 -4.62
N LYS A 132 0.00 18.93 -4.95
CA LYS A 132 -0.78 18.17 -3.97
C LYS A 132 0.08 17.23 -3.11
N THR A 133 1.11 16.63 -3.70
CA THR A 133 2.03 15.72 -2.99
C THR A 133 2.92 16.51 -2.03
N ALA A 134 3.44 17.63 -2.49
CA ALA A 134 4.25 18.55 -1.66
C ALA A 134 3.43 19.14 -0.50
N GLU A 135 2.17 19.54 -0.77
CA GLU A 135 1.27 20.07 0.25
C GLU A 135 0.96 19.05 1.35
N VAL A 136 0.61 17.82 0.97
CA VAL A 136 0.36 16.74 1.94
C VAL A 136 1.60 16.50 2.80
N PHE A 137 2.79 16.48 2.20
CA PHE A 137 4.03 16.31 2.94
C PHE A 137 4.28 17.46 3.92
N LYS A 138 4.13 18.72 3.50
CA LYS A 138 4.31 19.91 4.34
C LYS A 138 3.38 19.88 5.56
N ARG A 139 2.10 19.62 5.36
CA ARG A 139 1.11 19.51 6.45
C ARG A 139 1.48 18.42 7.44
N SER A 140 1.94 17.28 6.94
CA SER A 140 2.31 16.14 7.80
C SER A 140 3.60 16.42 8.60
N ARG A 141 4.61 17.07 8.02
CA ARG A 141 5.93 17.17 8.61
C ARG A 141 6.22 18.50 9.29
N PHE A 142 5.75 19.60 8.72
CA PHE A 142 6.03 20.93 9.25
C PHE A 142 4.87 21.48 10.10
N GLU A 143 3.63 21.07 9.78
CA GLU A 143 2.44 21.49 10.51
C GLU A 143 1.94 20.44 11.52
N SER A 144 2.61 19.28 11.60
CA SER A 144 2.29 18.18 12.52
C SER A 144 0.84 17.70 12.45
N GLN A 145 0.17 17.88 11.30
CA GLN A 145 -1.20 17.43 11.10
C GLN A 145 -1.25 15.91 10.97
N SER A 146 -2.26 15.30 11.58
CA SER A 146 -2.54 13.88 11.42
C SER A 146 -3.06 13.56 10.00
N VAL A 147 -2.92 12.30 9.59
CA VAL A 147 -3.45 11.81 8.29
C VAL A 147 -4.94 12.15 8.15
N ARG A 148 -5.71 12.05 9.24
CA ARG A 148 -7.14 12.35 9.25
C ARG A 148 -7.43 13.82 9.04
N GLU A 149 -6.70 14.73 9.68
CA GLU A 149 -6.85 16.17 9.53
C GLU A 149 -6.48 16.62 8.11
N ILE A 150 -5.38 16.08 7.56
CA ILE A 150 -4.97 16.34 6.17
C ILE A 150 -6.04 15.84 5.19
N ALA A 151 -6.56 14.63 5.40
CA ALA A 151 -7.60 14.05 4.57
C ALA A 151 -8.86 14.94 4.54
N GLN A 152 -9.31 15.41 5.70
CA GLN A 152 -10.44 16.32 5.82
C GLN A 152 -10.16 17.68 5.16
N GLY A 153 -8.99 18.27 5.44
CA GLY A 153 -8.63 19.60 4.94
C GLY A 153 -8.43 19.66 3.42
N LEU A 154 -8.00 18.56 2.79
CA LEU A 154 -7.74 18.47 1.35
C LEU A 154 -8.82 17.71 0.57
N ASN A 155 -9.89 17.28 1.25
CA ASN A 155 -10.94 16.43 0.68
C ASN A 155 -10.39 15.19 -0.01
N LEU A 156 -9.49 14.49 0.70
CA LEU A 156 -8.85 13.24 0.28
C LEU A 156 -9.29 12.10 1.20
N SER A 157 -9.13 10.86 0.74
CA SER A 157 -9.16 9.71 1.64
C SER A 157 -7.87 9.64 2.47
N GLU A 158 -7.93 9.08 3.68
CA GLU A 158 -6.75 8.85 4.50
C GLU A 158 -5.67 8.05 3.76
N LYS A 159 -6.08 7.08 2.95
CA LYS A 159 -5.18 6.30 2.09
C LYS A 159 -4.49 7.13 1.00
N ALA A 160 -5.22 8.07 0.40
CA ALA A 160 -4.61 8.98 -0.57
C ALA A 160 -3.56 9.89 0.10
N VAL A 161 -3.81 10.33 1.33
CA VAL A 161 -2.82 11.07 2.13
C VAL A 161 -1.59 10.22 2.40
N GLU A 162 -1.75 8.98 2.85
CA GLU A 162 -0.64 8.04 3.09
C GLU A 162 0.16 7.75 1.81
N TYR A 163 -0.51 7.59 0.68
CA TYR A 163 0.15 7.46 -0.62
C TYR A 163 1.00 8.69 -0.95
N HIS A 164 0.48 9.90 -0.79
CA HIS A 164 1.23 11.13 -1.04
C HIS A 164 2.44 11.27 -0.12
N ILE A 165 2.32 10.94 1.17
CA ILE A 165 3.43 10.95 2.11
C ILE A 165 4.52 9.95 1.68
N THR A 166 4.14 8.71 1.38
CA THR A 166 5.08 7.67 0.94
C THR A 166 5.81 8.05 -0.35
N LYS A 167 5.07 8.63 -1.31
CA LYS A 167 5.62 9.12 -2.57
C LYS A 167 6.64 10.24 -2.35
N SER A 168 6.34 11.19 -1.46
CA SER A 168 7.25 12.28 -1.10
C SER A 168 8.54 11.77 -0.48
N LEU A 169 8.43 10.84 0.48
CA LEU A 169 9.59 10.27 1.15
C LEU A 169 10.51 9.51 0.19
N ARG A 170 9.94 8.73 -0.73
CA ARG A 170 10.72 8.04 -1.76
C ARG A 170 11.47 9.04 -2.65
N PHE A 171 10.76 10.05 -3.13
CA PHE A 171 11.35 11.08 -3.98
C PHE A 171 12.48 11.83 -3.27
N LEU A 172 12.25 12.27 -2.02
CA LEU A 172 13.27 12.96 -1.22
C LEU A 172 14.49 12.09 -0.98
N LYS A 173 14.30 10.80 -0.69
CA LYS A 173 15.41 9.86 -0.51
C LYS A 173 16.27 9.74 -1.76
N ASP A 174 15.65 9.63 -2.92
CA ASP A 174 16.37 9.47 -4.19
C ASP A 174 17.07 10.79 -4.56
N ASP A 175 16.39 11.90 -4.43
CA ASP A 175 16.90 13.25 -4.76
C ASP A 175 18.04 13.71 -3.86
N LEU A 176 17.93 13.47 -2.55
CA LEU A 176 18.97 13.84 -1.58
C LEU A 176 20.23 12.95 -1.71
N LYS A 177 20.10 11.71 -2.18
CA LYS A 177 21.26 10.86 -2.51
C LYS A 177 22.07 11.43 -3.66
N GLU A 178 21.40 11.89 -4.73
CA GLU A 178 22.07 12.53 -5.86
C GLU A 178 22.76 13.85 -5.45
N TYR A 179 22.16 14.58 -4.52
CA TYR A 179 22.74 15.80 -3.99
C TYR A 179 24.07 15.56 -3.25
N HIS A 180 24.18 14.45 -2.50
CA HIS A 180 25.40 14.09 -1.77
C HIS A 180 26.49 13.49 -2.66
N THR A 181 26.15 12.97 -3.83
CA THR A 181 27.14 12.40 -4.77
C THR A 181 27.79 13.48 -5.65
N ASN A 182 27.18 14.66 -5.73
CA ASN A 182 27.63 15.78 -6.59
C ASN A 182 28.25 16.96 -5.80
N ASN A 183 28.42 16.84 -4.50
CA ASN A 183 29.15 17.77 -3.64
C ASN A 183 30.27 17.05 -2.88
#